data_58aa7ef9688f88ef5c5b680407131033
#
_entry.id   58aa7ef9688f88ef5c5b680407131033
#
_cell.length_a   1.000
_cell.length_b   1.000
_cell.length_c   1.000
_cell.angle_alpha   90.00
_cell.angle_beta   90.00
_cell.angle_gamma   90.00
#
_symmetry.space_group_name_H-M   'P 1'
#
loop_
_entity.id
_entity.type
_entity.pdbx_description
1 polymer ?
#
loop_
_entity_poly.entity_id
_entity_poly.type
_entity_poly.pdbx_seq_one_letter_code
_entity_poly.pdbx_strand_id
1 'polypeptide(L)'
;PEAAQPALSGINLEIQPGEFVLICGASGCGKSTLLRQCKPALSQHGEKSGAIYFNGKAIEELSFREQSEKIGFVMQDPEMQIVTDKVRHELAFGLESLGTDNRKMRVRIAEMASFFGIRDWFDSPVSALSGGQKQLLCLAAVTVMQPQLLLLDEPTSQLDPIAAGEFFNTLKRINSELGTTVIITEHRLENLFPMVDRVVFMRSGSIVSNCSPADAAEKLRGDDEFFSVLPSSVRI
;
A
#
# COMPACT_ATOMS: atom_id res chain seq x y z
N PRO A 1 -13.03 -4.26 -23.43
CA PRO A 1 -12.09 -4.16 -24.52
C PRO A 1 -11.18 -5.36 -24.42
N GLU A 2 -11.14 -6.15 -25.47
CA GLU A 2 -10.29 -7.32 -25.59
C GLU A 2 -8.83 -6.81 -25.66
N ALA A 3 -8.12 -6.86 -24.54
CA ALA A 3 -6.68 -6.70 -24.55
C ALA A 3 -6.08 -7.93 -25.22
N ALA A 4 -5.21 -7.74 -26.19
CA ALA A 4 -4.55 -8.85 -26.91
C ALA A 4 -3.65 -9.71 -26.00
N GLN A 5 -3.36 -9.24 -24.77
CA GLN A 5 -2.60 -9.96 -23.76
C GLN A 5 -3.24 -9.76 -22.37
N PRO A 6 -3.18 -10.74 -21.47
CA PRO A 6 -3.66 -10.61 -20.11
C PRO A 6 -2.85 -9.57 -19.34
N ALA A 7 -3.52 -8.77 -18.49
CA ALA A 7 -2.86 -7.78 -17.64
C ALA A 7 -1.94 -8.41 -16.57
N LEU A 8 -2.22 -9.64 -16.16
CA LEU A 8 -1.42 -10.46 -15.27
C LEU A 8 -1.34 -11.87 -15.81
N SER A 9 -0.18 -12.52 -15.75
CA SER A 9 0.03 -13.88 -16.23
C SER A 9 1.03 -14.62 -15.35
N GLY A 10 0.66 -15.83 -14.89
CA GLY A 10 1.55 -16.73 -14.17
C GLY A 10 2.07 -16.17 -12.84
N ILE A 11 1.31 -15.29 -12.18
CA ILE A 11 1.69 -14.74 -10.87
C ILE A 11 1.61 -15.86 -9.83
N ASN A 12 2.75 -16.14 -9.20
CA ASN A 12 2.85 -17.02 -8.04
C ASN A 12 3.70 -16.31 -6.98
N LEU A 13 3.03 -15.78 -5.94
CA LEU A 13 3.64 -14.94 -4.92
C LEU A 13 3.04 -15.28 -3.56
N GLU A 14 3.89 -15.67 -2.63
CA GLU A 14 3.53 -15.86 -1.23
C GLU A 14 4.16 -14.75 -0.38
N ILE A 15 3.39 -14.16 0.52
CA ILE A 15 3.82 -13.07 1.40
C ILE A 15 3.54 -13.48 2.84
N GLN A 16 4.55 -13.36 3.69
CA GLN A 16 4.45 -13.75 5.08
C GLN A 16 3.81 -12.65 5.95
N PRO A 17 3.10 -13.00 7.03
CA PRO A 17 2.61 -12.01 7.98
C PRO A 17 3.73 -11.10 8.52
N GLY A 18 3.47 -9.79 8.55
CA GLY A 18 4.44 -8.79 9.00
C GLY A 18 5.52 -8.42 7.99
N GLU A 19 5.54 -9.04 6.81
CA GLU A 19 6.52 -8.73 5.77
C GLU A 19 6.25 -7.37 5.11
N PHE A 20 7.32 -6.64 4.79
CA PHE A 20 7.25 -5.40 4.02
C PHE A 20 7.78 -5.65 2.61
N VAL A 21 6.88 -5.69 1.63
CA VAL A 21 7.17 -6.05 0.23
C VAL A 21 7.02 -4.85 -0.68
N LEU A 22 8.04 -4.58 -1.48
CA LEU A 22 8.02 -3.62 -2.57
C LEU A 22 7.78 -4.33 -3.91
N ILE A 23 6.81 -3.86 -4.67
CA ILE A 23 6.59 -4.29 -6.06
C ILE A 23 7.02 -3.16 -6.99
N CYS A 24 7.97 -3.42 -7.86
CA CYS A 24 8.47 -2.43 -8.82
C CYS A 24 8.50 -2.99 -10.25
N GLY A 25 8.59 -2.06 -11.21
CA GLY A 25 8.55 -2.34 -12.65
C GLY A 25 8.05 -1.13 -13.42
N ALA A 26 8.15 -1.17 -14.73
CA ALA A 26 7.72 -0.08 -15.62
C ALA A 26 6.24 0.29 -15.42
N SER A 27 5.87 1.53 -15.81
CA SER A 27 4.46 1.93 -15.82
C SER A 27 3.66 1.00 -16.74
N GLY A 28 2.46 0.60 -16.31
CA GLY A 28 1.59 -0.31 -17.08
C GLY A 28 1.98 -1.79 -17.04
N CYS A 29 3.03 -2.21 -16.29
CA CYS A 29 3.42 -3.62 -16.22
C CYS A 29 2.49 -4.52 -15.36
N GLY A 30 1.42 -3.96 -14.75
CA GLY A 30 0.42 -4.74 -14.00
C GLY A 30 0.45 -4.56 -12.48
N LYS A 31 1.31 -3.73 -11.89
CA LYS A 31 1.45 -3.53 -10.43
C LYS A 31 0.13 -3.18 -9.75
N SER A 32 -0.52 -2.10 -10.18
CA SER A 32 -1.81 -1.65 -9.64
C SER A 32 -2.91 -2.69 -9.85
N THR A 33 -2.87 -3.41 -10.97
CA THR A 33 -3.81 -4.52 -11.23
C THR A 33 -3.62 -5.63 -10.21
N LEU A 34 -2.36 -6.02 -9.93
CA LEU A 34 -2.06 -7.05 -8.93
C LEU A 34 -2.54 -6.64 -7.53
N LEU A 35 -2.25 -5.41 -7.10
CA LEU A 35 -2.71 -4.91 -5.79
C LEU A 35 -4.24 -4.94 -5.69
N ARG A 36 -4.95 -4.49 -6.72
CA ARG A 36 -6.42 -4.43 -6.73
C ARG A 36 -7.05 -5.83 -6.73
N GLN A 37 -6.38 -6.85 -7.27
CA GLN A 37 -6.86 -8.23 -7.13
C GLN A 37 -6.87 -8.71 -5.67
N CYS A 38 -5.97 -8.17 -4.84
CA CYS A 38 -5.93 -8.47 -3.40
C CYS A 38 -7.04 -7.76 -2.59
N LYS A 39 -7.87 -6.93 -3.22
CA LYS A 39 -9.07 -6.31 -2.63
C LYS A 39 -10.23 -6.37 -3.62
N PRO A 40 -11.05 -7.42 -3.59
CA PRO A 40 -12.11 -7.68 -4.58
C PRO A 40 -13.02 -6.49 -4.86
N ALA A 41 -13.32 -5.66 -3.85
CA ALA A 41 -14.12 -4.44 -4.00
C ALA A 41 -13.50 -3.40 -4.97
N LEU A 42 -12.18 -3.45 -5.20
CA LEU A 42 -11.44 -2.55 -6.11
C LEU A 42 -11.00 -3.26 -7.40
N SER A 43 -11.29 -4.55 -7.51
CA SER A 43 -10.88 -5.36 -8.63
C SER A 43 -11.63 -4.97 -9.91
N GLN A 44 -10.89 -4.84 -11.00
CA GLN A 44 -11.47 -4.53 -12.30
C GLN A 44 -12.25 -5.72 -12.88
N HIS A 45 -13.28 -5.42 -13.69
CA HIS A 45 -14.01 -6.43 -14.44
C HIS A 45 -13.12 -7.07 -15.51
N GLY A 46 -13.22 -8.39 -15.65
CA GLY A 46 -12.47 -9.15 -16.64
C GLY A 46 -12.47 -10.64 -16.31
N GLU A 47 -11.98 -11.46 -17.23
CA GLU A 47 -11.77 -12.88 -16.99
C GLU A 47 -10.59 -13.07 -16.01
N LYS A 48 -10.79 -13.92 -15.03
CA LYS A 48 -9.81 -14.24 -14.00
C LYS A 48 -9.61 -15.75 -13.93
N SER A 49 -8.36 -16.15 -13.78
CA SER A 49 -7.99 -17.53 -13.49
C SER A 49 -7.00 -17.56 -12.31
N GLY A 50 -6.97 -18.67 -11.58
CA GLY A 50 -6.19 -18.78 -10.36
C GLY A 50 -6.99 -18.38 -9.12
N ALA A 51 -6.32 -18.28 -7.97
CA ALA A 51 -6.93 -17.92 -6.71
C ALA A 51 -5.96 -17.09 -5.85
N ILE A 52 -6.52 -16.20 -5.02
CA ILE A 52 -5.77 -15.43 -4.02
C ILE A 52 -6.26 -15.87 -2.65
N TYR A 53 -5.33 -16.16 -1.77
CA TYR A 53 -5.65 -16.58 -0.41
C TYR A 53 -5.17 -15.52 0.60
N PHE A 54 -6.02 -15.24 1.56
CA PHE A 54 -5.70 -14.40 2.71
C PHE A 54 -5.89 -15.21 3.99
N ASN A 55 -4.81 -15.44 4.74
CA ASN A 55 -4.82 -16.31 5.92
C ASN A 55 -5.44 -17.70 5.66
N GLY A 56 -5.11 -18.31 4.52
CA GLY A 56 -5.57 -19.65 4.12
C GLY A 56 -7.01 -19.71 3.59
N LYS A 57 -7.75 -18.58 3.56
CA LYS A 57 -9.10 -18.49 3.01
C LYS A 57 -9.07 -17.79 1.65
N ALA A 58 -9.82 -18.28 0.68
CA ALA A 58 -9.92 -17.61 -0.62
C ALA A 58 -10.49 -16.19 -0.43
N ILE A 59 -9.88 -15.20 -1.11
CA ILE A 59 -10.20 -13.79 -0.86
C ILE A 59 -11.65 -13.44 -1.25
N GLU A 60 -12.20 -14.13 -2.21
CA GLU A 60 -13.59 -14.03 -2.65
C GLU A 60 -14.59 -14.54 -1.60
N GLU A 61 -14.15 -15.42 -0.69
CA GLU A 61 -14.98 -15.96 0.40
C GLU A 61 -15.02 -15.02 1.63
N LEU A 62 -14.15 -14.00 1.66
CA LEU A 62 -14.20 -12.99 2.71
C LEU A 62 -15.44 -12.11 2.50
N SER A 63 -16.23 -11.93 3.55
CA SER A 63 -17.30 -10.95 3.55
C SER A 63 -16.75 -9.54 3.29
N PHE A 64 -17.59 -8.66 2.76
CA PHE A 64 -17.22 -7.24 2.54
C PHE A 64 -16.68 -6.58 3.82
N ARG A 65 -17.30 -6.92 4.98
CA ARG A 65 -16.86 -6.43 6.29
C ARG A 65 -15.44 -6.92 6.63
N GLU A 66 -15.17 -8.22 6.45
CA GLU A 66 -13.83 -8.79 6.71
C GLU A 66 -12.77 -8.17 5.80
N GLN A 67 -13.08 -7.97 4.50
CA GLN A 67 -12.17 -7.29 3.57
C GLN A 67 -11.90 -5.84 3.99
N SER A 68 -12.93 -5.11 4.44
CA SER A 68 -12.80 -3.71 4.86
C SER A 68 -12.00 -3.58 6.15
N GLU A 69 -12.18 -4.50 7.09
CA GLU A 69 -11.52 -4.49 8.38
C GLU A 69 -10.06 -4.99 8.30
N LYS A 70 -9.80 -6.04 7.52
CA LYS A 70 -8.50 -6.74 7.52
C LYS A 70 -7.54 -6.27 6.43
N ILE A 71 -8.05 -5.71 5.33
CA ILE A 71 -7.24 -5.32 4.18
C ILE A 71 -7.44 -3.83 3.92
N GLY A 72 -6.44 -3.03 4.29
CA GLY A 72 -6.39 -1.60 4.00
C GLY A 72 -5.88 -1.35 2.58
N PHE A 73 -6.36 -0.28 1.94
CA PHE A 73 -5.88 0.16 0.64
C PHE A 73 -5.66 1.67 0.64
N VAL A 74 -4.48 2.13 0.21
CA VAL A 74 -4.14 3.54 0.04
C VAL A 74 -3.93 3.79 -1.45
N MET A 75 -4.71 4.73 -1.99
CA MET A 75 -4.67 5.08 -3.41
C MET A 75 -3.54 6.05 -3.73
N GLN A 76 -3.17 6.13 -4.99
CA GLN A 76 -2.20 7.07 -5.52
C GLN A 76 -2.63 8.53 -5.33
N ASP A 77 -3.91 8.82 -5.55
CA ASP A 77 -4.49 10.15 -5.43
C ASP A 77 -5.36 10.24 -4.16
N PRO A 78 -4.95 11.03 -3.14
CA PRO A 78 -5.71 11.20 -1.91
C PRO A 78 -7.07 11.86 -2.12
N GLU A 79 -7.24 12.71 -3.15
CA GLU A 79 -8.54 13.36 -3.45
C GLU A 79 -9.60 12.35 -3.88
N MET A 80 -9.19 11.22 -4.44
CA MET A 80 -10.10 10.12 -4.81
C MET A 80 -10.48 9.23 -3.63
N GLN A 81 -9.77 9.35 -2.50
CA GLN A 81 -9.96 8.50 -1.34
C GLN A 81 -10.66 9.22 -0.18
N ILE A 82 -10.34 10.49 0.04
CA ILE A 82 -10.91 11.28 1.13
C ILE A 82 -12.38 11.60 0.82
N VAL A 83 -13.27 11.31 1.76
CA VAL A 83 -14.73 11.47 1.57
C VAL A 83 -15.34 12.51 2.50
N THR A 84 -14.64 12.96 3.53
CA THR A 84 -15.16 13.89 4.53
C THR A 84 -14.52 15.29 4.43
N ASP A 85 -15.12 16.28 5.08
CA ASP A 85 -14.68 17.67 5.06
C ASP A 85 -13.64 18.01 6.14
N LYS A 86 -13.50 17.16 7.17
CA LYS A 86 -12.60 17.38 8.32
C LYS A 86 -11.75 16.16 8.63
N VAL A 87 -10.54 16.42 9.06
CA VAL A 87 -9.56 15.39 9.44
C VAL A 87 -10.13 14.39 10.45
N ARG A 88 -10.73 14.88 11.54
CA ARG A 88 -11.31 13.99 12.57
C ARG A 88 -12.44 13.11 12.06
N HIS A 89 -13.22 13.61 11.10
CA HIS A 89 -14.31 12.83 10.49
C HIS A 89 -13.75 11.76 9.56
N GLU A 90 -12.69 12.06 8.81
CA GLU A 90 -12.02 11.10 7.96
C GLU A 90 -11.43 9.93 8.76
N LEU A 91 -10.80 10.23 9.91
CA LEU A 91 -10.30 9.20 10.83
C LEU A 91 -11.42 8.35 11.45
N ALA A 92 -12.61 8.93 11.66
CA ALA A 92 -13.76 8.22 12.22
C ALA A 92 -14.50 7.37 11.18
N PHE A 93 -14.53 7.78 9.92
CA PHE A 93 -15.40 7.27 8.87
C PHE A 93 -15.36 5.74 8.71
N GLY A 94 -14.17 5.16 8.63
CA GLY A 94 -13.99 3.70 8.51
C GLY A 94 -14.51 2.94 9.74
N LEU A 95 -14.25 3.45 10.93
CA LEU A 95 -14.69 2.85 12.19
C LEU A 95 -16.21 2.94 12.38
N GLU A 96 -16.83 4.07 12.00
CA GLU A 96 -18.27 4.24 11.98
C GLU A 96 -18.95 3.28 11.01
N SER A 97 -18.40 3.14 9.80
CA SER A 97 -18.89 2.21 8.79
C SER A 97 -18.82 0.75 9.24
N LEU A 98 -17.85 0.41 10.08
CA LEU A 98 -17.73 -0.90 10.71
C LEU A 98 -18.61 -1.05 11.96
N GLY A 99 -19.35 -0.02 12.37
CA GLY A 99 -20.19 -0.04 13.57
C GLY A 99 -19.39 -0.16 14.86
N THR A 100 -18.18 0.41 14.90
CA THR A 100 -17.32 0.41 16.08
C THR A 100 -17.96 1.22 17.21
N ASP A 101 -17.93 0.68 18.44
CA ASP A 101 -18.43 1.39 19.62
C ASP A 101 -17.75 2.76 19.80
N ASN A 102 -18.54 3.77 20.18
CA ASN A 102 -18.08 5.17 20.29
C ASN A 102 -16.88 5.35 21.24
N ARG A 103 -16.81 4.59 22.34
CA ARG A 103 -15.70 4.67 23.30
C ARG A 103 -14.43 4.10 22.68
N LYS A 104 -14.52 2.94 22.05
CA LYS A 104 -13.38 2.31 21.35
C LYS A 104 -12.90 3.18 20.19
N MET A 105 -13.83 3.75 19.42
CA MET A 105 -13.52 4.63 18.30
C MET A 105 -12.72 5.86 18.76
N ARG A 106 -13.17 6.57 19.81
CA ARG A 106 -12.44 7.73 20.35
C ARG A 106 -11.03 7.39 20.81
N VAL A 107 -10.84 6.24 21.46
CA VAL A 107 -9.51 5.78 21.89
C VAL A 107 -8.62 5.53 20.68
N ARG A 108 -9.07 4.75 19.71
CA ARG A 108 -8.30 4.43 18.49
C ARG A 108 -7.92 5.68 17.71
N ILE A 109 -8.86 6.61 17.53
CA ILE A 109 -8.60 7.88 16.83
C ILE A 109 -7.54 8.69 17.58
N ALA A 110 -7.63 8.80 18.89
CA ALA A 110 -6.66 9.55 19.70
C ALA A 110 -5.25 8.92 19.64
N GLU A 111 -5.15 7.60 19.71
CA GLU A 111 -3.91 6.85 19.56
C GLU A 111 -3.30 7.08 18.18
N MET A 112 -4.09 6.95 17.11
CA MET A 112 -3.62 7.18 15.75
C MET A 112 -3.27 8.64 15.48
N ALA A 113 -4.05 9.60 15.97
CA ALA A 113 -3.72 11.02 15.86
C ALA A 113 -2.36 11.33 16.53
N SER A 114 -2.05 10.66 17.63
CA SER A 114 -0.74 10.75 18.27
C SER A 114 0.36 10.06 17.48
N PHE A 115 0.12 8.84 17.00
CA PHE A 115 1.07 8.05 16.23
C PHE A 115 1.51 8.74 14.94
N PHE A 116 0.56 9.34 14.22
CA PHE A 116 0.79 10.03 12.96
C PHE A 116 1.19 11.52 13.12
N GLY A 117 1.21 12.06 14.35
CA GLY A 117 1.50 13.47 14.57
C GLY A 117 0.43 14.45 14.04
N ILE A 118 -0.84 13.99 13.97
CA ILE A 118 -1.96 14.75 13.36
C ILE A 118 -2.57 15.77 14.36
N ARG A 119 -2.14 15.81 15.61
CA ARG A 119 -2.80 16.57 16.68
C ARG A 119 -3.01 18.05 16.35
N ASP A 120 -2.03 18.70 15.74
CA ASP A 120 -2.05 20.15 15.48
C ASP A 120 -3.06 20.55 14.40
N TRP A 121 -3.45 19.61 13.53
CA TRP A 121 -4.39 19.84 12.45
C TRP A 121 -5.60 18.88 12.50
N PHE A 122 -5.85 18.28 13.67
CA PHE A 122 -6.94 17.31 13.89
C PHE A 122 -8.34 17.88 13.61
N ASP A 123 -8.58 19.15 13.95
CA ASP A 123 -9.85 19.85 13.72
C ASP A 123 -9.87 20.64 12.41
N SER A 124 -8.81 20.61 11.62
CA SER A 124 -8.71 21.35 10.37
C SER A 124 -9.65 20.79 9.29
N PRO A 125 -10.13 21.66 8.38
CA PRO A 125 -10.77 21.19 7.17
C PRO A 125 -9.76 20.52 6.26
N VAL A 126 -10.15 19.45 5.56
CA VAL A 126 -9.27 18.71 4.63
C VAL A 126 -8.77 19.62 3.50
N SER A 127 -9.58 20.60 3.08
CA SER A 127 -9.19 21.57 2.05
C SER A 127 -8.00 22.45 2.42
N ALA A 128 -7.67 22.59 3.72
CA ALA A 128 -6.54 23.36 4.19
C ALA A 128 -5.23 22.54 4.24
N LEU A 129 -5.28 21.24 4.01
CA LEU A 129 -4.13 20.35 4.08
C LEU A 129 -3.26 20.42 2.82
N SER A 130 -1.94 20.31 3.01
CA SER A 130 -1.02 20.07 1.90
C SER A 130 -1.22 18.66 1.29
N GLY A 131 -0.70 18.41 0.10
CA GLY A 131 -0.76 17.09 -0.53
C GLY A 131 -0.15 15.98 0.34
N GLY A 132 1.00 16.25 0.98
CA GLY A 132 1.62 15.32 1.91
C GLY A 132 0.77 15.02 3.15
N GLN A 133 0.12 16.05 3.72
CA GLN A 133 -0.80 15.87 4.83
C GLN A 133 -2.05 15.08 4.44
N LYS A 134 -2.59 15.30 3.23
CA LYS A 134 -3.73 14.51 2.71
C LYS A 134 -3.34 13.04 2.54
N GLN A 135 -2.17 12.76 1.97
CA GLN A 135 -1.69 11.39 1.82
C GLN A 135 -1.45 10.71 3.17
N LEU A 136 -0.88 11.43 4.14
CA LEU A 136 -0.71 10.94 5.50
C LEU A 136 -2.07 10.69 6.19
N LEU A 137 -3.07 11.54 5.94
CA LEU A 137 -4.44 11.36 6.43
C LEU A 137 -5.08 10.10 5.85
N CYS A 138 -4.93 9.83 4.54
CA CYS A 138 -5.40 8.59 3.91
C CYS A 138 -4.79 7.35 4.58
N LEU A 139 -3.47 7.38 4.81
CA LEU A 139 -2.77 6.30 5.50
C LEU A 139 -3.29 6.13 6.93
N ALA A 140 -3.48 7.21 7.68
CA ALA A 140 -3.99 7.19 9.05
C ALA A 140 -5.44 6.68 9.12
N ALA A 141 -6.32 7.13 8.21
CA ALA A 141 -7.73 6.71 8.13
C ALA A 141 -7.91 5.22 7.82
N VAL A 142 -6.95 4.64 7.09
CA VAL A 142 -6.92 3.19 6.85
C VAL A 142 -6.32 2.45 8.05
N THR A 143 -5.23 2.98 8.64
CA THR A 143 -4.51 2.32 9.74
C THR A 143 -5.31 2.29 11.03
N VAL A 144 -6.20 3.27 11.28
CA VAL A 144 -7.07 3.33 12.47
C VAL A 144 -7.99 2.10 12.60
N MET A 145 -8.30 1.45 11.48
CA MET A 145 -9.05 0.18 11.46
C MET A 145 -8.20 -1.03 11.90
N GLN A 146 -6.87 -0.84 12.05
CA GLN A 146 -5.89 -1.88 12.42
C GLN A 146 -5.88 -3.06 11.43
N PRO A 147 -5.69 -2.81 10.13
CA PRO A 147 -5.67 -3.86 9.14
C PRO A 147 -4.47 -4.81 9.33
N GLN A 148 -4.65 -6.07 8.95
CA GLN A 148 -3.56 -7.05 8.93
C GLN A 148 -2.68 -6.90 7.69
N LEU A 149 -3.27 -6.44 6.58
CA LEU A 149 -2.60 -6.19 5.31
C LEU A 149 -2.88 -4.76 4.86
N LEU A 150 -1.84 -4.04 4.50
CA LEU A 150 -1.90 -2.70 3.94
C LEU A 150 -1.33 -2.71 2.51
N LEU A 151 -2.17 -2.34 1.57
CA LEU A 151 -1.86 -2.24 0.15
C LEU A 151 -1.73 -0.77 -0.23
N LEU A 152 -0.62 -0.37 -0.87
CA LEU A 152 -0.39 1.03 -1.26
C LEU A 152 0.00 1.10 -2.74
N ASP A 153 -0.80 1.82 -3.51
CA ASP A 153 -0.61 1.96 -4.96
C ASP A 153 0.04 3.32 -5.27
N GLU A 154 1.37 3.35 -5.44
CA GLU A 154 2.20 4.54 -5.74
C GLU A 154 1.89 5.76 -4.84
N PRO A 155 1.84 5.60 -3.50
CA PRO A 155 1.30 6.61 -2.59
C PRO A 155 2.12 7.91 -2.54
N THR A 156 3.38 7.89 -2.98
CA THR A 156 4.25 9.08 -2.91
C THR A 156 4.46 9.77 -4.26
N SER A 157 3.73 9.36 -5.29
CA SER A 157 3.90 9.88 -6.66
C SER A 157 3.72 11.39 -6.78
N GLN A 158 2.86 12.00 -5.95
CA GLN A 158 2.56 13.43 -5.92
C GLN A 158 3.31 14.20 -4.81
N LEU A 159 4.15 13.52 -4.01
CA LEU A 159 4.87 14.11 -2.90
C LEU A 159 6.26 14.63 -3.33
N ASP A 160 6.71 15.69 -2.68
CA ASP A 160 8.11 16.08 -2.73
C ASP A 160 9.00 15.03 -2.01
N PRO A 161 10.32 15.04 -2.25
CA PRO A 161 11.22 14.02 -1.69
C PRO A 161 11.25 13.97 -0.15
N ILE A 162 11.04 15.10 0.53
CA ILE A 162 11.05 15.18 2.01
C ILE A 162 9.78 14.53 2.54
N ALA A 163 8.62 14.95 2.05
CA ALA A 163 7.33 14.39 2.43
C ALA A 163 7.24 12.87 2.11
N ALA A 164 7.81 12.44 0.98
CA ALA A 164 7.90 11.02 0.64
C ALA A 164 8.75 10.23 1.65
N GLY A 165 9.89 10.78 2.08
CA GLY A 165 10.74 10.17 3.10
C GLY A 165 10.02 10.03 4.46
N GLU A 166 9.30 11.07 4.90
CA GLU A 166 8.49 11.03 6.13
C GLU A 166 7.36 10.00 6.04
N PHE A 167 6.72 9.91 4.88
CA PHE A 167 5.68 8.91 4.61
C PHE A 167 6.24 7.49 4.73
N PHE A 168 7.40 7.19 4.11
CA PHE A 168 8.02 5.87 4.19
C PHE A 168 8.48 5.53 5.62
N ASN A 169 9.04 6.49 6.36
CA ASN A 169 9.38 6.28 7.77
C ASN A 169 8.13 5.93 8.61
N THR A 170 7.01 6.62 8.38
CA THR A 170 5.75 6.32 9.04
C THR A 170 5.24 4.92 8.67
N LEU A 171 5.34 4.55 7.39
CA LEU A 171 4.96 3.23 6.91
C LEU A 171 5.83 2.11 7.52
N LYS A 172 7.16 2.34 7.65
CA LYS A 172 8.06 1.38 8.34
C LYS A 172 7.68 1.22 9.81
N ARG A 173 7.28 2.30 10.48
CA ARG A 173 6.79 2.24 11.86
C ARG A 173 5.49 1.44 11.98
N ILE A 174 4.54 1.61 11.05
CA ILE A 174 3.30 0.80 11.00
C ILE A 174 3.66 -0.69 10.88
N ASN A 175 4.57 -1.03 9.97
CA ASN A 175 5.01 -2.41 9.79
C ASN A 175 5.69 -2.97 11.05
N SER A 176 6.67 -2.25 11.63
CA SER A 176 7.49 -2.75 12.74
C SER A 176 6.80 -2.68 14.10
N GLU A 177 6.04 -1.60 14.40
CA GLU A 177 5.42 -1.39 15.71
C GLU A 177 4.02 -2.01 15.81
N LEU A 178 3.25 -2.04 14.70
CA LEU A 178 1.90 -2.62 14.68
C LEU A 178 1.85 -4.03 14.08
N GLY A 179 2.95 -4.53 13.51
CA GLY A 179 3.03 -5.86 12.90
C GLY A 179 2.22 -6.02 11.61
N THR A 180 1.82 -4.91 10.99
CA THR A 180 1.02 -4.91 9.76
C THR A 180 1.86 -5.36 8.57
N THR A 181 1.36 -6.33 7.79
CA THR A 181 1.96 -6.70 6.50
C THR A 181 1.76 -5.56 5.50
N VAL A 182 2.81 -5.19 4.78
CA VAL A 182 2.77 -4.06 3.85
C VAL A 182 3.17 -4.50 2.45
N ILE A 183 2.35 -4.18 1.45
CA ILE A 183 2.68 -4.31 0.04
C ILE A 183 2.55 -2.94 -0.61
N ILE A 184 3.62 -2.44 -1.16
CA ILE A 184 3.67 -1.12 -1.79
C ILE A 184 4.18 -1.22 -3.22
N THR A 185 3.56 -0.46 -4.13
CA THR A 185 4.13 -0.19 -5.45
C THR A 185 4.74 1.19 -5.45
N GLU A 186 5.95 1.32 -5.98
CA GLU A 186 6.66 2.60 -6.07
C GLU A 186 7.63 2.64 -7.25
N HIS A 187 7.90 3.87 -7.72
CA HIS A 187 8.93 4.16 -8.71
C HIS A 187 10.18 4.79 -8.09
N ARG A 188 10.04 5.48 -6.97
CA ARG A 188 11.14 6.13 -6.23
C ARG A 188 11.71 5.16 -5.21
N LEU A 189 12.74 4.42 -5.58
CA LEU A 189 13.25 3.32 -4.78
C LEU A 189 14.31 3.72 -3.74
N GLU A 190 15.00 4.84 -3.92
CA GLU A 190 16.18 5.23 -3.12
C GLU A 190 15.97 5.17 -1.60
N ASN A 191 14.87 5.75 -1.11
CA ASN A 191 14.58 5.78 0.33
C ASN A 191 13.83 4.55 0.83
N LEU A 192 13.07 3.87 -0.04
CA LEU A 192 12.21 2.76 0.33
C LEU A 192 12.96 1.42 0.29
N PHE A 193 13.86 1.26 -0.66
CA PHE A 193 14.58 0.00 -0.91
C PHE A 193 15.28 -0.58 0.33
N PRO A 194 16.01 0.21 1.15
CA PRO A 194 16.63 -0.31 2.37
C PRO A 194 15.65 -0.63 3.51
N MET A 195 14.38 -0.23 3.38
CA MET A 195 13.37 -0.41 4.43
C MET A 195 12.55 -1.70 4.27
N VAL A 196 12.55 -2.29 3.06
CA VAL A 196 11.72 -3.45 2.75
C VAL A 196 12.47 -4.76 3.00
N ASP A 197 11.71 -5.81 3.26
CA ASP A 197 12.27 -7.16 3.46
C ASP A 197 12.47 -7.88 2.13
N ARG A 198 11.64 -7.54 1.11
CA ARG A 198 11.63 -8.20 -0.19
C ARG A 198 11.21 -7.26 -1.32
N VAL A 199 11.80 -7.48 -2.48
CA VAL A 199 11.49 -6.74 -3.71
C VAL A 199 11.02 -7.72 -4.78
N VAL A 200 9.88 -7.40 -5.38
CA VAL A 200 9.27 -8.14 -6.48
C VAL A 200 9.33 -7.29 -7.74
N PHE A 201 10.04 -7.78 -8.76
CA PHE A 201 10.18 -7.10 -10.05
C PHE A 201 9.19 -7.66 -11.04
N MET A 202 8.36 -6.77 -11.61
CA MET A 202 7.33 -7.13 -12.58
C MET A 202 7.61 -6.56 -13.97
N ARG A 203 7.36 -7.37 -14.99
CA ARG A 203 7.41 -6.98 -16.42
C ARG A 203 6.26 -7.63 -17.17
N SER A 204 5.50 -6.85 -17.93
CA SER A 204 4.41 -7.33 -18.81
C SER A 204 3.46 -8.33 -18.12
N GLY A 205 3.01 -8.00 -16.92
CA GLY A 205 2.05 -8.80 -16.17
C GLY A 205 2.63 -10.01 -15.43
N SER A 206 3.94 -10.23 -15.46
CA SER A 206 4.59 -11.40 -14.82
C SER A 206 5.65 -10.97 -13.83
N ILE A 207 5.94 -11.83 -12.83
CA ILE A 207 7.06 -11.64 -11.90
C ILE A 207 8.34 -12.15 -12.59
N VAL A 208 9.33 -11.26 -12.72
CA VAL A 208 10.64 -11.57 -13.30
C VAL A 208 11.64 -11.97 -12.21
N SER A 209 11.60 -11.28 -11.08
CA SER A 209 12.46 -11.56 -9.93
C SER A 209 11.73 -11.30 -8.63
N ASN A 210 12.07 -12.08 -7.61
CA ASN A 210 11.57 -11.97 -6.25
C ASN A 210 12.73 -12.29 -5.31
N CYS A 211 13.24 -11.27 -4.59
CA CYS A 211 14.46 -11.39 -3.83
C CYS A 211 14.54 -10.38 -2.67
N SER A 212 15.52 -10.59 -1.79
CA SER A 212 15.89 -9.57 -0.80
C SER A 212 16.51 -8.35 -1.50
N PRO A 213 16.46 -7.14 -0.90
CA PRO A 213 17.17 -5.97 -1.42
C PRO A 213 18.67 -6.21 -1.61
N ALA A 214 19.32 -7.01 -0.73
CA ALA A 214 20.73 -7.34 -0.80
C ALA A 214 21.09 -8.16 -2.05
N ASP A 215 20.20 -9.07 -2.48
CA ASP A 215 20.43 -9.95 -3.62
C ASP A 215 20.05 -9.32 -4.97
N ALA A 216 19.36 -8.17 -4.95
CA ALA A 216 18.76 -7.58 -6.14
C ALA A 216 19.79 -7.23 -7.22
N ALA A 217 20.94 -6.65 -6.83
CA ALA A 217 21.98 -6.28 -7.78
C ALA A 217 22.58 -7.50 -8.50
N GLU A 218 22.78 -8.62 -7.79
CA GLU A 218 23.30 -9.86 -8.38
C GLU A 218 22.26 -10.51 -9.30
N LYS A 219 21.01 -10.63 -8.84
CA LYS A 219 19.92 -11.28 -9.60
C LYS A 219 19.48 -10.51 -10.84
N LEU A 220 19.66 -9.20 -10.85
CA LEU A 220 19.31 -8.34 -11.99
C LEU A 220 20.50 -7.96 -12.86
N ARG A 221 21.68 -8.47 -12.53
CA ARG A 221 22.89 -8.28 -13.35
C ARG A 221 22.65 -8.85 -14.76
N GLY A 222 22.71 -7.98 -15.77
CA GLY A 222 22.41 -8.35 -17.17
C GLY A 222 20.99 -8.02 -17.62
N ASP A 223 20.14 -7.49 -16.73
CA ASP A 223 18.86 -6.91 -17.07
C ASP A 223 18.95 -5.39 -16.91
N ASP A 224 19.35 -4.69 -17.99
CA ASP A 224 19.61 -3.25 -17.98
C ASP A 224 18.39 -2.42 -17.55
N GLU A 225 17.18 -2.89 -17.86
CA GLU A 225 15.94 -2.20 -17.48
C GLU A 225 15.81 -2.12 -15.95
N PHE A 226 15.90 -3.26 -15.26
CA PHE A 226 15.76 -3.28 -13.80
C PHE A 226 17.02 -2.82 -13.07
N PHE A 227 18.20 -3.12 -13.60
CA PHE A 227 19.43 -2.65 -13.01
C PHE A 227 19.53 -1.13 -12.96
N SER A 228 18.98 -0.43 -14.00
CA SER A 228 18.96 1.03 -14.06
C SER A 228 18.04 1.69 -13.04
N VAL A 229 17.01 1.01 -12.54
CA VAL A 229 16.07 1.55 -11.54
C VAL A 229 16.46 1.22 -10.09
N LEU A 230 17.44 0.32 -9.88
CA LEU A 230 17.97 0.06 -8.54
C LEU A 230 18.58 1.35 -7.94
N PRO A 231 18.51 1.55 -6.61
CA PRO A 231 19.26 2.60 -5.94
C PRO A 231 20.74 2.60 -6.29
N SER A 232 21.35 3.77 -6.42
CA SER A 232 22.78 3.90 -6.73
C SER A 232 23.68 3.19 -5.72
N SER A 233 23.26 3.13 -4.46
CA SER A 233 23.94 2.42 -3.38
C SER A 233 23.96 0.88 -3.53
N VAL A 234 23.07 0.33 -4.36
CA VAL A 234 22.90 -1.12 -4.57
C VAL A 234 23.60 -1.61 -5.85
N ARG A 235 23.87 -0.70 -6.80
CA ARG A 235 24.50 -1.02 -8.11
C ARG A 235 26.02 -1.25 -8.07
N ILE A 236 26.65 -1.13 -6.88
CA ILE A 236 28.11 -1.19 -6.71
C ILE A 236 28.62 -2.64 -6.71
#